data_6793ca4456bcfc3177cabe939f252567
#
_entry.id   6793ca4456bcfc3177cabe939f252567
#
_cell.length_a   1.000
_cell.length_b   1.000
_cell.length_c   1.000
_cell.angle_alpha   90.00
_cell.angle_beta   90.00
_cell.angle_gamma   90.00
#
_symmetry.space_group_name_H-M   'P 1'
#
loop_
_entity.id
_entity.type
_entity.pdbx_description
1 polymer ?
#
loop_
_entity_poly.entity_id
_entity_poly.type
_entity_poly.pdbx_seq_one_letter_code
_entity_poly.pdbx_strand_id
1 'polypeptide(L)'
;MEDRKKHCPHCGTALPEDASFCPHCESVLIEKHPAAVPKPKRRRRITAAILLVAVLAAALTAVGFASRGKVIDAQGAELFYDAEGEKFRLVLCFEAQGGAPFFSQPEIVENAREDQLHGRTATSLLFVDDGGKENRKEPFLALVDHCEVTAVPREGGEFLQIDETFLPEQSNAAFEAMPSYHAGQTKEGEADIIWTIYMKNGDTLRLRHTIRLVRIPVVTLTADEYPMETSEELNTLLETLAREADQNTIYVLSLPSVTYEGGLTMKNFCCDLVGSEGGTTFTDTVTIATRGIHPSNITNVRFVGDGTGIGLSASEGAFLHQCTFENWEVGAYGGNGSWVNASDCTFRGNDVGLWLDNRAGATCSGTYYGGSLYENNGTGVRIDAQPNAGKLDFRGCVFRGNGENVENAAGYDVDLTQITTAEN
;
A
#
# COMPACT_ATOMS: atom_id res chain seq x y z
N MET A 1 18.60 -32.92 11.10
CA MET A 1 17.66 -31.99 11.78
C MET A 1 16.69 -31.56 10.70
N GLU A 2 15.45 -32.02 10.76
CA GLU A 2 14.42 -31.57 9.81
C GLU A 2 14.02 -30.15 10.20
N ASP A 3 14.19 -29.21 9.28
CA ASP A 3 13.71 -27.85 9.44
C ASP A 3 12.18 -27.87 9.49
N ARG A 4 11.63 -27.63 10.66
CA ARG A 4 10.19 -27.47 10.82
C ARG A 4 9.77 -26.15 10.16
N LYS A 5 8.89 -26.25 9.18
CA LYS A 5 8.31 -25.09 8.48
C LYS A 5 6.89 -24.89 8.96
N LYS A 6 6.52 -23.66 9.28
CA LYS A 6 5.11 -23.28 9.48
C LYS A 6 4.54 -22.69 8.18
N HIS A 7 3.22 -22.71 8.04
CA HIS A 7 2.57 -22.10 6.88
C HIS A 7 1.86 -20.82 7.29
N CYS A 8 1.93 -19.83 6.45
CA CYS A 8 1.21 -18.59 6.66
C CYS A 8 -0.30 -18.88 6.70
N PRO A 9 -1.02 -18.48 7.77
CA PRO A 9 -2.46 -18.74 7.89
C PRO A 9 -3.30 -17.95 6.87
N HIS A 10 -2.71 -16.93 6.23
CA HIS A 10 -3.40 -16.07 5.28
C HIS A 10 -3.23 -16.48 3.82
N CYS A 11 -2.04 -16.98 3.42
CA CYS A 11 -1.79 -17.32 2.02
C CYS A 11 -1.23 -18.75 1.80
N GLY A 12 -1.00 -19.51 2.88
CA GLY A 12 -0.50 -20.88 2.80
C GLY A 12 1.01 -21.01 2.50
N THR A 13 1.75 -19.92 2.30
CA THR A 13 3.19 -19.96 2.01
C THR A 13 3.97 -20.61 3.16
N ALA A 14 4.89 -21.51 2.84
CA ALA A 14 5.77 -22.15 3.83
C ALA A 14 6.81 -21.14 4.34
N LEU A 15 6.90 -20.99 5.65
CA LEU A 15 7.73 -20.01 6.33
C LEU A 15 8.65 -20.70 7.35
N PRO A 16 9.79 -20.10 7.72
CA PRO A 16 10.55 -20.50 8.89
C PRO A 16 9.69 -20.50 10.17
N GLU A 17 10.01 -21.36 11.13
CA GLU A 17 9.21 -21.50 12.37
C GLU A 17 9.17 -20.22 13.21
N ASP A 18 10.20 -19.41 13.14
CA ASP A 18 10.40 -18.13 13.83
C ASP A 18 9.93 -16.90 13.05
N ALA A 19 9.40 -17.07 11.85
CA ALA A 19 8.93 -15.94 11.04
C ALA A 19 7.81 -15.18 11.76
N SER A 20 8.00 -13.89 12.01
CA SER A 20 6.99 -12.98 12.57
C SER A 20 6.17 -12.25 11.50
N PHE A 21 6.54 -12.43 10.23
CA PHE A 21 5.98 -11.76 9.09
C PHE A 21 6.01 -12.68 7.87
N CYS A 22 5.01 -12.61 6.99
CA CYS A 22 4.97 -13.35 5.73
C CYS A 22 5.38 -12.44 4.56
N PRO A 23 6.50 -12.69 3.89
CA PRO A 23 6.96 -11.83 2.80
C PRO A 23 6.10 -11.95 1.54
N HIS A 24 5.27 -12.99 1.42
CA HIS A 24 4.44 -13.21 0.25
C HIS A 24 3.09 -12.45 0.30
N CYS A 25 2.50 -12.31 1.49
CA CYS A 25 1.23 -11.61 1.66
C CYS A 25 1.31 -10.49 2.71
N GLU A 26 2.52 -10.17 3.17
CA GLU A 26 2.83 -9.11 4.13
C GLU A 26 2.09 -9.18 5.47
N SER A 27 1.50 -10.33 5.80
CA SER A 27 0.77 -10.52 7.05
C SER A 27 1.72 -10.68 8.24
N VAL A 28 1.47 -9.96 9.32
CA VAL A 28 2.17 -10.13 10.61
C VAL A 28 1.63 -11.36 11.33
N LEU A 29 2.53 -12.26 11.76
CA LEU A 29 2.21 -13.55 12.39
C LEU A 29 2.46 -13.45 13.89
N ILE A 30 1.50 -12.93 14.66
CA ILE A 30 1.60 -12.84 16.11
C ILE A 30 0.97 -14.09 16.76
N GLU A 31 1.76 -14.90 17.44
CA GLU A 31 1.23 -15.97 18.29
C GLU A 31 0.65 -15.38 19.58
N LYS A 32 -0.68 -15.45 19.74
CA LYS A 32 -1.34 -15.16 21.01
C LYS A 32 -1.09 -16.32 21.99
N HIS A 33 -0.21 -16.12 22.95
CA HIS A 33 -0.13 -17.04 24.10
C HIS A 33 -1.31 -16.82 25.03
N PRO A 34 -2.08 -17.86 25.39
CA PRO A 34 -3.15 -17.73 26.38
C PRO A 34 -2.56 -17.57 27.79
N ALA A 35 -2.91 -16.48 28.45
CA ALA A 35 -2.55 -16.23 29.83
C ALA A 35 -3.27 -17.21 30.77
N ALA A 36 -2.53 -17.86 31.65
CA ALA A 36 -3.04 -18.81 32.64
C ALA A 36 -3.84 -18.11 33.75
N VAL A 37 -5.06 -18.54 33.93
CA VAL A 37 -5.97 -18.07 35.01
C VAL A 37 -5.64 -18.76 36.32
N PRO A 38 -5.38 -18.07 37.44
CA PRO A 38 -5.20 -18.70 38.76
C PRO A 38 -6.54 -19.03 39.45
N LYS A 39 -6.65 -20.23 40.01
CA LYS A 39 -7.81 -20.71 40.75
C LYS A 39 -7.90 -20.06 42.14
N PRO A 40 -9.11 -19.74 42.65
CA PRO A 40 -9.29 -19.09 43.95
C PRO A 40 -9.25 -20.07 45.14
N LYS A 41 -8.53 -19.72 46.19
CA LYS A 41 -8.62 -20.37 47.53
C LYS A 41 -9.66 -19.70 48.40
N ARG A 42 -10.61 -20.54 48.92
CA ARG A 42 -11.71 -20.21 49.79
C ARG A 42 -11.25 -20.17 51.25
N ARG A 43 -11.57 -19.13 52.03
CA ARG A 43 -12.02 -19.29 53.46
C ARG A 43 -12.47 -17.95 54.08
N ARG A 44 -13.70 -18.00 54.49
CA ARG A 44 -14.55 -17.35 55.47
C ARG A 44 -13.89 -16.40 56.49
N ARG A 45 -14.43 -15.21 56.64
CA ARG A 45 -14.90 -14.58 57.91
C ARG A 45 -15.95 -13.54 57.55
N ILE A 46 -17.10 -13.70 58.14
CA ILE A 46 -18.39 -13.02 57.90
C ILE A 46 -18.67 -12.07 59.06
N THR A 47 -19.31 -10.96 58.78
CA THR A 47 -20.28 -10.17 59.55
C THR A 47 -19.95 -8.77 60.04
N ALA A 48 -18.78 -8.21 59.80
CA ALA A 48 -18.62 -6.76 60.07
C ALA A 48 -18.38 -5.89 58.81
N ALA A 49 -18.27 -6.55 57.66
CA ALA A 49 -17.93 -5.90 56.38
C ALA A 49 -19.16 -5.51 55.53
N ILE A 50 -20.36 -5.97 55.87
CA ILE A 50 -21.53 -5.79 54.98
C ILE A 50 -22.04 -4.34 54.98
N LEU A 51 -21.94 -3.63 56.08
CA LEU A 51 -22.37 -2.21 56.15
C LEU A 51 -21.33 -1.29 55.48
N LEU A 52 -20.06 -1.59 55.64
CA LEU A 52 -18.99 -0.81 54.99
C LEU A 52 -18.97 -1.03 53.48
N VAL A 53 -19.24 -2.25 53.03
CA VAL A 53 -19.33 -2.60 51.61
C VAL A 53 -20.58 -1.98 50.95
N ALA A 54 -21.70 -1.87 51.69
CA ALA A 54 -22.90 -1.21 51.15
C ALA A 54 -22.71 0.30 51.00
N VAL A 55 -22.00 0.96 51.91
CA VAL A 55 -21.68 2.39 51.82
C VAL A 55 -20.61 2.63 50.75
N LEU A 56 -19.60 1.77 50.65
CA LEU A 56 -18.61 1.82 49.59
C LEU A 56 -19.22 1.49 48.20
N ALA A 57 -20.12 0.52 48.14
CA ALA A 57 -20.84 0.20 46.90
C ALA A 57 -21.80 1.32 46.49
N ALA A 58 -22.46 1.99 47.43
CA ALA A 58 -23.28 3.17 47.14
C ALA A 58 -22.44 4.39 46.74
N ALA A 59 -21.28 4.57 47.38
CA ALA A 59 -20.33 5.62 46.97
C ALA A 59 -19.68 5.32 45.58
N LEU A 60 -19.32 4.07 45.31
CA LEU A 60 -18.80 3.64 44.02
C LEU A 60 -19.87 3.69 42.92
N THR A 61 -21.14 3.38 43.24
CA THR A 61 -22.25 3.58 42.28
C THR A 61 -22.57 5.04 42.08
N ALA A 62 -22.51 5.90 43.10
CA ALA A 62 -22.71 7.34 42.97
C ALA A 62 -21.57 8.02 42.21
N VAL A 63 -20.31 7.59 42.39
CA VAL A 63 -19.16 8.05 41.62
C VAL A 63 -19.18 7.47 40.19
N GLY A 64 -19.66 6.22 40.04
CA GLY A 64 -19.82 5.59 38.70
C GLY A 64 -20.98 6.16 37.88
N PHE A 65 -21.96 6.84 38.49
CA PHE A 65 -23.01 7.57 37.77
C PHE A 65 -22.64 9.02 37.43
N ALA A 66 -21.65 9.60 38.11
CA ALA A 66 -21.22 10.98 37.90
C ALA A 66 -20.19 11.16 36.79
N SER A 67 -19.71 10.07 36.15
CA SER A 67 -18.69 10.13 35.10
C SER A 67 -18.99 9.24 33.89
N ARG A 68 -20.26 9.06 33.54
CA ARG A 68 -20.55 8.53 32.20
C ARG A 68 -20.39 9.67 31.22
N GLY A 69 -19.27 9.66 30.50
CA GLY A 69 -19.05 10.56 29.40
C GLY A 69 -20.15 10.47 28.34
N LYS A 70 -20.29 11.48 27.54
CA LYS A 70 -21.28 11.54 26.47
C LYS A 70 -20.83 10.66 25.30
N VAL A 71 -21.79 10.00 24.66
CA VAL A 71 -21.56 9.37 23.36
C VAL A 71 -22.07 10.35 22.30
N ILE A 72 -21.19 10.83 21.43
CA ILE A 72 -21.47 11.75 20.35
C ILE A 72 -21.21 10.98 19.05
N ASP A 73 -22.28 10.62 18.36
CA ASP A 73 -22.23 9.90 17.09
C ASP A 73 -22.65 10.83 15.94
N ALA A 74 -21.71 11.17 15.08
CA ALA A 74 -21.94 12.08 13.96
C ALA A 74 -22.83 11.48 12.86
N GLN A 75 -22.96 10.14 12.81
CA GLN A 75 -23.59 9.41 11.70
C GLN A 75 -22.97 9.71 10.32
N GLY A 76 -21.79 10.33 10.28
CA GLY A 76 -21.08 10.76 9.08
C GLY A 76 -19.60 11.04 9.35
N ALA A 77 -18.96 11.64 8.36
CA ALA A 77 -17.51 11.88 8.35
C ALA A 77 -17.05 13.14 9.09
N GLU A 78 -17.98 13.95 9.59
CA GLU A 78 -17.64 15.23 10.25
C GLU A 78 -18.34 15.35 11.62
N LEU A 79 -17.60 15.85 12.61
CA LEU A 79 -18.07 16.07 13.97
C LEU A 79 -17.41 17.33 14.55
N PHE A 80 -18.22 18.13 15.27
CA PHE A 80 -17.71 19.21 16.10
C PHE A 80 -17.71 18.79 17.57
N TYR A 81 -16.59 18.99 18.23
CA TYR A 81 -16.38 18.63 19.62
C TYR A 81 -15.87 19.82 20.44
N ASP A 82 -16.57 20.13 21.52
CA ASP A 82 -16.19 21.16 22.48
C ASP A 82 -15.59 20.50 23.72
N ALA A 83 -14.33 20.77 24.03
CA ALA A 83 -13.64 20.31 25.23
C ALA A 83 -12.88 21.45 25.90
N GLU A 84 -13.09 21.65 27.19
CA GLU A 84 -12.35 22.62 28.01
C GLU A 84 -12.36 24.08 27.48
N GLY A 85 -13.40 24.41 26.70
CA GLY A 85 -13.55 25.74 26.06
C GLY A 85 -12.89 25.86 24.70
N GLU A 86 -12.25 24.79 24.22
CA GLU A 86 -11.72 24.68 22.85
C GLU A 86 -12.68 23.95 21.94
N LYS A 87 -12.74 24.38 20.67
CA LYS A 87 -13.56 23.78 19.64
C LYS A 87 -12.68 23.04 18.65
N PHE A 88 -13.07 21.81 18.35
CA PHE A 88 -12.41 20.96 17.36
C PHE A 88 -13.41 20.58 16.28
N ARG A 89 -13.00 20.66 15.03
CA ARG A 89 -13.67 20.04 13.91
C ARG A 89 -12.92 18.79 13.54
N LEU A 90 -13.58 17.64 13.61
CA LEU A 90 -13.06 16.34 13.27
C LEU A 90 -13.60 15.94 11.92
N VAL A 91 -12.74 15.55 10.98
CA VAL A 91 -13.16 15.15 9.64
C VAL A 91 -12.44 13.86 9.27
N LEU A 92 -13.21 12.80 8.97
CA LEU A 92 -12.68 11.64 8.30
C LEU A 92 -12.49 11.94 6.82
N CYS A 93 -11.35 11.59 6.31
CA CYS A 93 -11.01 11.73 4.91
C CYS A 93 -10.18 10.52 4.44
N PHE A 94 -10.04 10.37 3.14
CA PHE A 94 -9.11 9.43 2.56
C PHE A 94 -7.85 10.16 2.10
N GLU A 95 -6.71 9.46 2.20
CA GLU A 95 -5.49 9.95 1.58
C GLU A 95 -5.68 9.98 0.06
N ALA A 96 -5.48 11.15 -0.54
CA ALA A 96 -5.44 11.28 -1.98
C ALA A 96 -4.16 10.67 -2.55
N GLN A 97 -4.21 10.26 -3.79
CA GLN A 97 -2.99 10.14 -4.57
C GLN A 97 -2.28 11.49 -4.53
N GLY A 98 -1.17 11.55 -3.78
CA GLY A 98 -0.52 12.81 -3.58
C GLY A 98 -0.28 13.19 -2.13
N GLY A 99 -0.71 12.37 -1.19
CA GLY A 99 -0.58 12.65 0.23
C GLY A 99 -1.43 13.83 0.72
N ALA A 100 -2.30 14.41 -0.13
CA ALA A 100 -3.24 15.44 0.27
C ALA A 100 -4.59 14.80 0.64
N PRO A 101 -5.18 15.11 1.80
CA PRO A 101 -6.44 14.50 2.21
C PRO A 101 -7.63 14.99 1.38
N PHE A 102 -8.56 14.08 1.07
CA PHE A 102 -9.84 14.39 0.43
C PHE A 102 -10.89 14.79 1.47
N PHE A 103 -10.89 16.05 1.87
CA PHE A 103 -11.82 16.55 2.90
C PHE A 103 -13.28 16.60 2.49
N SER A 104 -13.57 16.58 1.20
CA SER A 104 -14.93 16.72 0.68
C SER A 104 -15.60 15.41 0.30
N GLN A 105 -14.89 14.28 0.43
CA GLN A 105 -15.41 12.98 0.02
C GLN A 105 -15.61 12.07 1.23
N PRO A 106 -16.85 11.96 1.75
CA PRO A 106 -17.18 11.00 2.80
C PRO A 106 -17.24 9.55 2.28
N GLU A 107 -17.10 9.38 0.97
CA GLU A 107 -17.12 8.09 0.28
C GLU A 107 -16.01 8.05 -0.75
N ILE A 108 -15.31 6.93 -0.83
CA ILE A 108 -14.33 6.67 -1.88
C ILE A 108 -14.69 5.40 -2.63
N VAL A 109 -14.42 5.40 -3.94
CA VAL A 109 -14.52 4.21 -4.78
C VAL A 109 -13.12 3.70 -5.05
N GLU A 110 -12.85 2.49 -4.59
CA GLU A 110 -11.62 1.78 -4.84
C GLU A 110 -11.82 0.78 -5.97
N ASN A 111 -10.87 0.78 -6.89
CA ASN A 111 -10.86 -0.13 -8.01
C ASN A 111 -9.93 -1.32 -7.71
N ALA A 112 -10.49 -2.51 -7.59
CA ALA A 112 -9.72 -3.73 -7.39
C ALA A 112 -9.71 -4.59 -8.67
N ARG A 113 -8.55 -5.08 -9.03
CA ARG A 113 -8.42 -6.04 -10.13
C ARG A 113 -9.21 -7.30 -9.85
N GLU A 114 -9.86 -7.85 -10.86
CA GLU A 114 -10.65 -9.09 -10.74
C GLU A 114 -9.78 -10.29 -10.34
N ASP A 115 -8.53 -10.32 -10.78
CA ASP A 115 -7.54 -11.35 -10.49
C ASP A 115 -6.75 -11.09 -9.19
N GLN A 116 -6.96 -9.96 -8.51
CA GLN A 116 -6.29 -9.60 -7.29
C GLN A 116 -6.94 -10.27 -6.09
N LEU A 117 -6.18 -11.09 -5.38
CA LEU A 117 -6.63 -11.79 -4.18
C LEU A 117 -6.46 -10.96 -2.90
N HIS A 118 -5.54 -10.01 -2.93
CA HIS A 118 -5.21 -9.09 -1.83
C HIS A 118 -5.06 -7.68 -2.36
N GLY A 119 -5.36 -6.72 -1.52
CA GLY A 119 -5.12 -5.33 -1.84
C GLY A 119 -5.18 -4.45 -0.60
N ARG A 120 -4.56 -3.28 -0.73
CA ARG A 120 -4.74 -2.19 0.21
C ARG A 120 -5.66 -1.18 -0.43
N THR A 121 -6.62 -0.73 0.35
CA THR A 121 -7.47 0.40 -0.03
C THR A 121 -6.79 1.72 0.34
N ALA A 122 -7.39 2.84 -0.02
CA ALA A 122 -6.93 4.15 0.41
C ALA A 122 -6.86 4.24 1.93
N THR A 123 -5.86 4.94 2.43
CA THR A 123 -5.69 5.18 3.87
C THR A 123 -6.83 6.03 4.40
N SER A 124 -7.48 5.56 5.47
CA SER A 124 -8.47 6.32 6.22
C SER A 124 -7.76 7.19 7.25
N LEU A 125 -8.06 8.49 7.25
CA LEU A 125 -7.42 9.49 8.09
C LEU A 125 -8.44 10.26 8.90
N LEU A 126 -8.09 10.63 10.15
CA LEU A 126 -8.81 11.61 10.93
C LEU A 126 -8.03 12.94 10.92
N PHE A 127 -8.60 13.94 10.30
CA PHE A 127 -8.09 15.32 10.33
C PHE A 127 -8.78 16.12 11.44
N VAL A 128 -8.01 16.98 12.11
CA VAL A 128 -8.51 17.81 13.23
C VAL A 128 -8.12 19.27 13.00
N ASP A 129 -9.10 20.15 12.99
CA ASP A 129 -8.87 21.60 12.89
C ASP A 129 -9.80 22.41 13.84
N ASP A 130 -9.71 23.71 13.77
CA ASP A 130 -10.56 24.64 14.50
C ASP A 130 -11.73 25.21 13.65
N GLY A 131 -12.12 24.50 12.61
CA GLY A 131 -13.11 24.94 11.62
C GLY A 131 -12.46 25.44 10.32
N GLY A 132 -11.26 24.92 9.99
CA GLY A 132 -10.58 25.13 8.70
C GLY A 132 -9.48 26.20 8.72
N LYS A 133 -9.04 26.63 9.89
CA LYS A 133 -8.02 27.69 10.02
C LYS A 133 -6.66 27.15 10.39
N GLU A 134 -6.59 26.20 11.31
CA GLU A 134 -5.35 25.66 11.83
C GLU A 134 -5.45 24.13 12.04
N ASN A 135 -4.32 23.44 11.89
CA ASN A 135 -4.23 22.06 12.30
C ASN A 135 -4.19 21.99 13.84
N ARG A 136 -5.25 21.46 14.43
CA ARG A 136 -5.44 21.34 15.89
C ARG A 136 -5.18 19.94 16.41
N LYS A 137 -4.43 19.17 15.69
CA LYS A 137 -4.14 17.78 15.99
C LYS A 137 -3.51 17.60 17.37
N GLU A 138 -2.41 18.27 17.65
CA GLU A 138 -1.68 18.10 18.90
C GLU A 138 -2.53 18.43 20.14
N PRO A 139 -3.26 19.57 20.22
CA PRO A 139 -4.17 19.83 21.32
C PRO A 139 -5.25 18.78 21.46
N PHE A 140 -5.81 18.29 20.35
CA PHE A 140 -6.83 17.24 20.38
C PHE A 140 -6.28 15.91 20.88
N LEU A 141 -5.11 15.47 20.38
CA LEU A 141 -4.46 14.23 20.81
C LEU A 141 -4.19 14.20 22.32
N ALA A 142 -3.88 15.35 22.91
CA ALA A 142 -3.68 15.45 24.35
C ALA A 142 -4.94 15.05 25.16
N LEU A 143 -6.13 15.16 24.57
CA LEU A 143 -7.42 14.81 25.17
C LEU A 143 -7.86 13.38 24.91
N VAL A 144 -7.26 12.70 23.93
CA VAL A 144 -7.61 11.34 23.55
C VAL A 144 -6.96 10.32 24.48
N ASP A 145 -7.73 9.31 24.89
CA ASP A 145 -7.22 8.13 25.58
C ASP A 145 -6.74 7.09 24.57
N HIS A 146 -7.64 6.63 23.71
CA HIS A 146 -7.32 5.74 22.60
C HIS A 146 -8.36 5.88 21.48
N CYS A 147 -8.10 5.24 20.35
CA CYS A 147 -8.98 5.21 19.19
C CYS A 147 -9.08 3.79 18.65
N GLU A 148 -10.29 3.35 18.37
CA GLU A 148 -10.58 2.09 17.68
C GLU A 148 -11.09 2.39 16.27
N VAL A 149 -10.64 1.62 15.30
CA VAL A 149 -11.13 1.70 13.91
C VAL A 149 -11.61 0.34 13.49
N THR A 150 -12.86 0.26 13.06
CA THR A 150 -13.49 -0.99 12.63
C THR A 150 -14.15 -0.84 11.28
N ALA A 151 -14.20 -1.93 10.50
CA ALA A 151 -14.98 -1.99 9.29
C ALA A 151 -16.30 -2.71 9.55
N VAL A 152 -17.40 -2.07 9.17
CA VAL A 152 -18.72 -2.66 9.24
C VAL A 152 -19.25 -2.90 7.85
N PRO A 153 -19.39 -4.17 7.43
CA PRO A 153 -19.93 -4.50 6.12
C PRO A 153 -21.32 -3.91 5.93
N ARG A 154 -21.53 -3.34 4.73
CA ARG A 154 -22.85 -3.12 4.14
C ARG A 154 -23.14 -4.28 3.19
N GLU A 155 -23.85 -4.04 2.13
CA GLU A 155 -24.11 -5.06 1.11
C GLU A 155 -22.82 -5.50 0.42
N GLY A 156 -22.46 -6.78 0.52
CA GLY A 156 -21.24 -7.35 -0.09
C GLY A 156 -19.92 -6.85 0.51
N GLY A 157 -19.94 -6.18 1.65
CA GLY A 157 -18.78 -5.50 2.24
C GLY A 157 -17.82 -6.37 3.06
N GLU A 158 -17.98 -7.70 3.06
CA GLU A 158 -17.13 -8.63 3.82
C GLU A 158 -15.68 -8.70 3.30
N PHE A 159 -15.40 -8.05 2.18
CA PHE A 159 -14.07 -7.92 1.61
C PHE A 159 -13.12 -7.07 2.47
N LEU A 160 -13.66 -6.19 3.31
CA LEU A 160 -12.87 -5.24 4.09
C LEU A 160 -12.73 -5.72 5.53
N GLN A 161 -11.49 -5.80 6.01
CA GLN A 161 -11.21 -6.04 7.43
C GLN A 161 -10.33 -4.94 7.98
N ILE A 162 -10.78 -4.39 9.09
CA ILE A 162 -10.04 -3.50 9.93
C ILE A 162 -10.53 -3.72 11.38
N ASP A 163 -9.63 -3.80 12.30
CA ASP A 163 -9.92 -3.83 13.74
C ASP A 163 -8.63 -3.39 14.42
N GLU A 164 -8.45 -2.09 14.55
CA GLU A 164 -7.23 -1.52 15.05
C GLU A 164 -7.51 -0.55 16.19
N THR A 165 -6.63 -0.58 17.19
CA THR A 165 -6.63 0.35 18.31
C THR A 165 -5.39 1.22 18.22
N PHE A 166 -5.58 2.53 18.19
CA PHE A 166 -4.51 3.51 18.12
C PHE A 166 -4.35 4.22 19.46
N LEU A 167 -3.12 4.37 19.91
CA LEU A 167 -2.77 5.24 21.02
C LEU A 167 -2.28 6.57 20.48
N PRO A 168 -2.54 7.71 21.17
CA PRO A 168 -2.13 9.03 20.70
C PRO A 168 -0.63 9.15 20.41
N GLU A 169 0.21 8.51 21.20
CA GLU A 169 1.66 8.49 21.05
C GLU A 169 2.15 7.67 19.83
N GLN A 170 1.30 6.80 19.28
CA GLN A 170 1.58 6.00 18.08
C GLN A 170 1.07 6.70 16.82
N SER A 171 0.35 7.80 16.99
CA SER A 171 -0.28 8.51 15.89
C SER A 171 0.73 9.33 15.12
N ASN A 172 0.82 9.08 13.83
CA ASN A 172 1.42 9.99 12.85
C ASN A 172 0.58 11.26 12.72
N ALA A 173 0.83 12.04 11.68
CA ALA A 173 0.14 13.30 11.46
C ALA A 173 -1.39 13.25 11.55
N ALA A 174 -2.08 12.12 11.39
CA ALA A 174 -3.54 12.06 11.36
C ALA A 174 -4.07 10.66 11.64
N PHE A 175 -3.90 10.02 12.77
CA PHE A 175 -4.46 8.70 13.05
C PHE A 175 -4.73 7.87 11.77
N GLU A 176 -3.70 7.28 11.21
CA GLU A 176 -3.81 6.54 9.96
C GLU A 176 -4.42 5.16 10.22
N ALA A 177 -5.36 4.75 9.39
CA ALA A 177 -5.82 3.37 9.29
C ALA A 177 -5.75 2.94 7.83
N MET A 178 -5.21 1.77 7.58
CA MET A 178 -5.12 1.18 6.24
C MET A 178 -6.02 -0.04 6.16
N PRO A 179 -7.26 0.09 5.70
CA PRO A 179 -8.12 -1.05 5.45
C PRO A 179 -7.47 -1.98 4.42
N SER A 180 -7.68 -3.27 4.59
CA SER A 180 -7.26 -4.26 3.60
C SER A 180 -8.38 -5.25 3.35
N TYR A 181 -8.49 -5.76 2.14
CA TYR A 181 -9.45 -6.80 1.81
C TYR A 181 -8.78 -8.18 1.77
N HIS A 182 -9.59 -9.21 2.03
CA HIS A 182 -9.10 -10.58 2.11
C HIS A 182 -8.84 -11.22 0.77
N ALA A 183 -7.87 -12.14 0.78
CA ALA A 183 -7.68 -13.10 -0.28
C ALA A 183 -8.97 -13.88 -0.57
N GLY A 184 -9.29 -14.02 -1.84
CA GLY A 184 -10.44 -14.80 -2.29
C GLY A 184 -11.81 -14.15 -2.05
N GLN A 185 -11.86 -12.94 -1.49
CA GLN A 185 -13.09 -12.21 -1.22
C GLN A 185 -13.18 -10.88 -1.96
N THR A 186 -12.47 -10.71 -3.06
CA THR A 186 -12.57 -9.53 -3.92
C THR A 186 -13.93 -9.49 -4.61
N LYS A 187 -14.98 -9.19 -3.85
CA LYS A 187 -16.32 -8.93 -4.36
C LYS A 187 -16.55 -7.44 -4.35
N GLU A 188 -17.36 -6.98 -5.28
CA GLU A 188 -17.93 -5.63 -5.18
C GLU A 188 -18.73 -5.51 -3.88
N GLY A 189 -18.72 -4.33 -3.29
CA GLY A 189 -19.48 -4.10 -2.09
C GLY A 189 -19.13 -2.78 -1.40
N GLU A 190 -19.81 -2.54 -0.31
CA GLU A 190 -19.62 -1.34 0.52
C GLU A 190 -19.36 -1.71 1.97
N ALA A 191 -18.51 -0.94 2.63
CA ALA A 191 -18.28 -1.04 4.06
C ALA A 191 -18.12 0.36 4.67
N ASP A 192 -18.66 0.52 5.89
CA ASP A 192 -18.38 1.69 6.70
C ASP A 192 -17.10 1.47 7.50
N ILE A 193 -16.21 2.43 7.42
CA ILE A 193 -15.07 2.54 8.33
C ILE A 193 -15.51 3.43 9.48
N ILE A 194 -15.59 2.86 10.67
CA ILE A 194 -16.06 3.54 11.87
C ILE A 194 -14.88 3.81 12.80
N TRP A 195 -14.67 5.07 13.07
CA TRP A 195 -13.72 5.56 14.06
C TRP A 195 -14.46 5.81 15.38
N THR A 196 -14.03 5.14 16.44
CA THR A 196 -14.51 5.35 17.81
C THR A 196 -13.36 5.93 18.64
N ILE A 197 -13.48 7.19 19.02
CA ILE A 197 -12.44 7.91 19.76
C ILE A 197 -12.90 8.02 21.21
N TYR A 198 -12.10 7.46 22.10
CA TYR A 198 -12.33 7.51 23.54
C TYR A 198 -11.54 8.66 24.13
N MET A 199 -12.25 9.59 24.80
CA MET A 199 -11.64 10.78 25.37
C MET A 199 -11.30 10.53 26.85
N LYS A 200 -10.22 11.15 27.34
CA LYS A 200 -9.79 11.05 28.75
C LYS A 200 -10.84 11.51 29.76
N ASN A 201 -11.77 12.38 29.36
CA ASN A 201 -12.90 12.81 30.19
C ASN A 201 -14.06 11.82 30.22
N GLY A 202 -13.93 10.68 29.51
CA GLY A 202 -14.93 9.63 29.40
C GLY A 202 -15.90 9.81 28.23
N ASP A 203 -15.84 10.87 27.48
CA ASP A 203 -16.63 11.04 26.25
C ASP A 203 -16.19 10.04 25.19
N THR A 204 -17.14 9.64 24.34
CA THR A 204 -16.87 8.77 23.18
C THR A 204 -17.40 9.46 21.93
N LEU A 205 -16.52 9.65 20.95
CA LEU A 205 -16.87 10.27 19.69
C LEU A 205 -16.89 9.20 18.60
N ARG A 206 -17.91 9.21 17.73
CA ARG A 206 -18.02 8.30 16.60
C ARG A 206 -18.20 9.05 15.31
N LEU A 207 -17.35 8.71 14.34
CA LEU A 207 -17.44 9.18 12.96
C LEU A 207 -17.41 7.97 12.04
N ARG A 208 -17.95 8.13 10.84
CA ARG A 208 -17.91 7.09 9.81
C ARG A 208 -17.79 7.68 8.43
N HIS A 209 -17.08 6.97 7.56
CA HIS A 209 -17.12 7.21 6.13
C HIS A 209 -17.15 5.86 5.38
N THR A 210 -17.48 5.90 4.10
CA THR A 210 -17.78 4.69 3.33
C THR A 210 -16.70 4.43 2.30
N ILE A 211 -16.30 3.16 2.18
CA ILE A 211 -15.51 2.69 1.07
C ILE A 211 -16.35 1.75 0.21
N ARG A 212 -16.32 1.96 -1.10
CA ARG A 212 -16.93 1.10 -2.10
C ARG A 212 -15.85 0.46 -2.94
N LEU A 213 -15.86 -0.86 -3.01
CA LEU A 213 -14.99 -1.64 -3.87
C LEU A 213 -15.72 -1.99 -5.17
N VAL A 214 -15.10 -1.63 -6.30
CA VAL A 214 -15.56 -1.98 -7.64
C VAL A 214 -14.51 -2.87 -8.28
N ARG A 215 -14.95 -3.96 -8.91
CA ARG A 215 -14.04 -4.86 -9.62
C ARG A 215 -13.75 -4.33 -11.01
N ILE A 216 -12.48 -4.34 -11.36
CA ILE A 216 -12.03 -4.06 -12.70
C ILE A 216 -11.86 -5.39 -13.44
N PRO A 217 -12.57 -5.62 -14.54
CA PRO A 217 -12.39 -6.81 -15.37
C PRO A 217 -10.94 -6.93 -15.85
N VAL A 218 -10.43 -8.14 -15.87
CA VAL A 218 -9.11 -8.48 -16.41
C VAL A 218 -9.27 -9.40 -17.60
N VAL A 219 -8.78 -8.99 -18.75
CA VAL A 219 -8.83 -9.76 -20.00
C VAL A 219 -7.41 -10.16 -20.38
N THR A 220 -7.13 -11.46 -20.38
CA THR A 220 -5.84 -11.99 -20.83
C THR A 220 -5.87 -12.28 -22.33
N LEU A 221 -4.91 -11.74 -23.05
CA LEU A 221 -4.66 -11.98 -24.46
C LEU A 221 -3.40 -12.82 -24.60
N THR A 222 -3.50 -13.91 -25.37
CA THR A 222 -2.40 -14.86 -25.55
C THR A 222 -1.98 -14.95 -27.02
N ALA A 223 -0.76 -15.43 -27.27
CA ALA A 223 -0.25 -15.62 -28.63
C ALA A 223 -1.03 -16.69 -29.43
N ASP A 224 -1.77 -17.57 -28.76
CA ASP A 224 -2.65 -18.54 -29.42
C ASP A 224 -3.88 -17.89 -30.05
N GLU A 225 -4.31 -16.74 -29.53
CA GLU A 225 -5.52 -16.05 -29.96
C GLU A 225 -5.23 -14.77 -30.75
N TYR A 226 -4.09 -14.13 -30.51
CA TYR A 226 -3.72 -12.86 -31.10
C TYR A 226 -2.28 -12.91 -31.65
N PRO A 227 -2.03 -12.41 -32.88
CA PRO A 227 -0.67 -12.31 -33.40
C PRO A 227 0.17 -11.38 -32.51
N MET A 228 1.24 -11.90 -31.93
CA MET A 228 2.19 -11.14 -31.09
C MET A 228 3.58 -11.78 -31.05
N GLU A 229 3.97 -12.52 -32.10
CA GLU A 229 5.29 -13.16 -32.16
C GLU A 229 6.39 -12.20 -32.68
N THR A 230 6.01 -11.07 -33.28
CA THR A 230 6.92 -10.06 -33.79
C THR A 230 6.57 -8.69 -33.21
N SER A 231 7.55 -7.75 -33.24
CA SER A 231 7.32 -6.37 -32.80
C SER A 231 6.22 -5.67 -33.62
N GLU A 232 6.11 -5.96 -34.91
CA GLU A 232 5.09 -5.38 -35.80
C GLU A 232 3.69 -5.88 -35.41
N GLU A 233 3.52 -7.18 -35.17
CA GLU A 233 2.26 -7.76 -34.73
C GLU A 233 1.84 -7.23 -33.37
N LEU A 234 2.77 -7.20 -32.39
CA LEU A 234 2.50 -6.70 -31.06
C LEU A 234 2.14 -5.20 -31.09
N ASN A 235 2.86 -4.37 -31.84
CA ASN A 235 2.52 -2.95 -32.02
C ASN A 235 1.12 -2.80 -32.67
N THR A 236 0.78 -3.59 -33.66
CA THR A 236 -0.54 -3.58 -34.32
C THR A 236 -1.65 -3.92 -33.33
N LEU A 237 -1.44 -4.92 -32.49
CA LEU A 237 -2.37 -5.27 -31.41
C LEU A 237 -2.53 -4.11 -30.42
N LEU A 238 -1.42 -3.51 -29.94
CA LEU A 238 -1.48 -2.37 -29.02
C LEU A 238 -2.17 -1.15 -29.63
N GLU A 239 -1.94 -0.85 -30.90
CA GLU A 239 -2.65 0.23 -31.61
C GLU A 239 -4.14 -0.04 -31.73
N THR A 240 -4.54 -1.29 -31.92
CA THR A 240 -5.94 -1.70 -31.93
C THR A 240 -6.57 -1.52 -30.56
N LEU A 241 -5.93 -2.01 -29.52
CA LEU A 241 -6.39 -1.84 -28.14
C LEU A 241 -6.46 -0.36 -27.76
N ALA A 242 -5.48 0.48 -28.16
CA ALA A 242 -5.50 1.91 -27.89
C ALA A 242 -6.72 2.65 -28.49
N ARG A 243 -7.37 2.08 -29.52
CA ARG A 243 -8.58 2.64 -30.16
C ARG A 243 -9.86 2.03 -29.63
N GLU A 244 -9.86 0.75 -29.26
CA GLU A 244 -11.06 -0.07 -29.08
C GLU A 244 -11.22 -0.57 -27.66
N ALA A 245 -10.17 -0.54 -26.83
CA ALA A 245 -10.20 -1.06 -25.48
C ALA A 245 -11.14 -0.27 -24.57
N ASP A 246 -11.85 -0.99 -23.73
CA ASP A 246 -12.59 -0.38 -22.62
C ASP A 246 -11.62 0.19 -21.59
N GLN A 247 -11.79 1.45 -21.24
CA GLN A 247 -10.93 2.18 -20.29
C GLN A 247 -11.06 1.65 -18.84
N ASN A 248 -12.12 0.89 -18.56
CA ASN A 248 -12.36 0.29 -17.25
C ASN A 248 -11.94 -1.19 -17.19
N THR A 249 -11.19 -1.66 -18.17
CA THR A 249 -10.72 -3.04 -18.26
C THR A 249 -9.20 -3.07 -18.29
N ILE A 250 -8.59 -4.00 -17.58
CA ILE A 250 -7.15 -4.26 -17.63
C ILE A 250 -6.89 -5.38 -18.64
N TYR A 251 -6.03 -5.10 -19.61
CA TYR A 251 -5.61 -6.10 -20.59
C TYR A 251 -4.25 -6.65 -20.18
N VAL A 252 -4.14 -7.96 -20.03
CA VAL A 252 -2.90 -8.66 -19.72
C VAL A 252 -2.41 -9.36 -20.98
N LEU A 253 -1.30 -8.93 -21.53
CA LEU A 253 -0.68 -9.58 -22.66
C LEU A 253 0.28 -10.65 -22.16
N SER A 254 -0.09 -11.92 -22.33
CA SER A 254 0.76 -13.08 -22.05
C SER A 254 1.66 -13.31 -23.26
N LEU A 255 2.87 -12.77 -23.19
CA LEU A 255 3.80 -12.72 -24.32
C LEU A 255 4.48 -14.08 -24.55
N PRO A 256 4.70 -14.47 -25.83
CA PRO A 256 5.45 -15.69 -26.16
C PRO A 256 6.94 -15.55 -25.83
N SER A 257 7.64 -16.70 -25.93
CA SER A 257 9.09 -16.80 -25.75
C SER A 257 9.81 -16.39 -27.02
N VAL A 258 9.90 -15.08 -27.26
CA VAL A 258 10.53 -14.49 -28.44
C VAL A 258 11.39 -13.29 -28.11
N THR A 259 12.21 -12.86 -29.06
CA THR A 259 12.94 -11.59 -28.99
C THR A 259 12.26 -10.58 -29.91
N TYR A 260 11.81 -9.46 -29.31
CA TYR A 260 11.22 -8.35 -30.02
C TYR A 260 12.34 -7.34 -30.42
N GLU A 261 12.51 -7.16 -31.71
CA GLU A 261 13.41 -6.17 -32.29
C GLU A 261 12.58 -4.96 -32.74
N GLY A 262 12.79 -3.81 -32.10
CA GLY A 262 12.04 -2.58 -32.37
C GLY A 262 11.21 -2.11 -31.17
N GLY A 263 11.00 -0.80 -31.08
CA GLY A 263 10.35 -0.14 -29.97
C GLY A 263 8.87 -0.51 -29.84
N LEU A 264 8.39 -0.49 -28.61
CA LEU A 264 7.00 -0.74 -28.25
C LEU A 264 6.42 0.46 -27.53
N THR A 265 5.17 0.83 -27.82
CA THR A 265 4.49 1.91 -27.09
C THR A 265 3.11 1.45 -26.60
N MET A 266 2.94 1.43 -25.29
CA MET A 266 1.67 1.20 -24.62
C MET A 266 1.03 2.53 -24.25
N LYS A 267 -0.17 2.83 -24.74
CA LYS A 267 -0.85 4.11 -24.53
C LYS A 267 -2.37 4.00 -24.54
N ASN A 268 -3.03 4.89 -23.81
CA ASN A 268 -4.49 5.12 -23.82
C ASN A 268 -5.37 3.98 -23.31
N PHE A 269 -4.84 2.97 -22.66
CA PHE A 269 -5.61 1.90 -21.99
C PHE A 269 -4.76 1.25 -20.89
N CYS A 270 -5.39 0.52 -19.96
CA CYS A 270 -4.67 -0.23 -18.94
C CYS A 270 -4.12 -1.53 -19.52
N CYS A 271 -2.81 -1.70 -19.45
CA CYS A 271 -2.15 -2.87 -20.03
C CYS A 271 -1.00 -3.36 -19.16
N ASP A 272 -0.98 -4.67 -18.92
CA ASP A 272 0.13 -5.38 -18.31
C ASP A 272 0.85 -6.23 -19.35
N LEU A 273 2.14 -6.45 -19.16
CA LEU A 273 2.94 -7.40 -19.93
C LEU A 273 3.45 -8.52 -19.03
N VAL A 274 3.20 -9.75 -19.41
CA VAL A 274 3.70 -10.94 -18.71
C VAL A 274 4.55 -11.75 -19.68
N GLY A 275 5.86 -11.79 -19.43
CA GLY A 275 6.80 -12.58 -20.21
C GLY A 275 6.68 -14.07 -19.97
N SER A 276 6.98 -14.87 -20.96
CA SER A 276 7.01 -16.33 -20.89
C SER A 276 8.11 -16.86 -19.99
N GLU A 277 7.89 -18.00 -19.35
CA GLU A 277 8.93 -18.74 -18.63
C GLU A 277 10.13 -19.11 -19.53
N GLY A 278 9.90 -19.31 -20.83
CA GLY A 278 10.94 -19.56 -21.82
C GLY A 278 11.81 -18.35 -22.16
N GLY A 279 11.44 -17.17 -21.66
CA GLY A 279 12.13 -15.89 -21.86
C GLY A 279 11.52 -15.04 -22.96
N THR A 280 11.00 -13.88 -22.59
CA THR A 280 10.55 -12.82 -23.49
C THR A 280 11.57 -11.69 -23.41
N THR A 281 12.10 -11.25 -24.55
CA THR A 281 13.18 -10.25 -24.59
C THR A 281 12.81 -9.09 -25.51
N PHE A 282 13.03 -7.84 -25.05
CA PHE A 282 13.01 -6.64 -25.89
C PHE A 282 14.44 -6.12 -26.07
N THR A 283 14.79 -5.77 -27.32
CA THR A 283 16.10 -5.21 -27.66
C THR A 283 16.05 -3.73 -28.04
N ASP A 284 14.87 -3.13 -27.92
CA ASP A 284 14.63 -1.70 -28.12
C ASP A 284 13.68 -1.16 -27.03
N THR A 285 13.53 0.15 -26.96
CA THR A 285 12.79 0.84 -25.90
C THR A 285 11.32 0.42 -25.83
N VAL A 286 10.87 0.01 -24.64
CA VAL A 286 9.45 -0.10 -24.33
C VAL A 286 8.99 1.17 -23.61
N THR A 287 7.99 1.85 -24.19
CA THR A 287 7.42 3.08 -23.63
C THR A 287 6.06 2.81 -22.99
N ILE A 288 5.91 3.19 -21.71
CA ILE A 288 4.66 3.14 -20.97
C ILE A 288 4.10 4.56 -20.86
N ALA A 289 3.02 4.81 -21.58
CA ALA A 289 2.26 6.06 -21.57
C ALA A 289 0.76 5.76 -21.39
N THR A 290 0.47 4.70 -20.68
CA THR A 290 -0.89 4.21 -20.41
C THR A 290 -1.59 5.17 -19.46
N ARG A 291 -2.73 5.69 -19.86
CA ARG A 291 -3.63 6.45 -18.99
C ARG A 291 -4.77 5.52 -18.61
N GLY A 292 -4.84 5.17 -17.35
CA GLY A 292 -5.87 4.25 -16.90
C GLY A 292 -6.06 4.28 -15.40
N ILE A 293 -7.02 3.49 -14.98
CA ILE A 293 -7.41 3.33 -13.57
C ILE A 293 -6.40 2.52 -12.77
N HIS A 294 -5.37 1.95 -13.42
CA HIS A 294 -4.38 1.10 -12.79
C HIS A 294 -3.00 1.30 -13.42
N PRO A 295 -1.89 1.29 -12.65
CA PRO A 295 -0.53 1.24 -13.18
C PRO A 295 -0.30 -0.01 -14.04
N SER A 296 0.60 0.08 -15.01
CA SER A 296 1.00 -1.09 -15.81
C SER A 296 1.94 -1.99 -15.01
N ASN A 297 1.63 -3.30 -14.97
CA ASN A 297 2.53 -4.30 -14.41
C ASN A 297 3.32 -4.96 -15.53
N ILE A 298 4.64 -5.00 -15.38
CA ILE A 298 5.55 -5.68 -16.29
C ILE A 298 6.22 -6.80 -15.51
N THR A 299 5.95 -8.03 -15.87
CA THR A 299 6.42 -9.19 -15.10
C THR A 299 7.23 -10.13 -15.97
N ASN A 300 8.36 -10.60 -15.46
CA ASN A 300 9.20 -11.65 -16.08
C ASN A 300 9.64 -11.31 -17.53
N VAL A 301 10.05 -10.07 -17.78
CA VAL A 301 10.50 -9.60 -19.08
C VAL A 301 11.99 -9.22 -19.03
N ARG A 302 12.72 -9.53 -20.09
CA ARG A 302 14.12 -9.13 -20.26
C ARG A 302 14.22 -7.96 -21.26
N PHE A 303 15.00 -6.97 -20.89
CA PHE A 303 15.36 -5.82 -21.69
C PHE A 303 16.86 -5.86 -21.90
N VAL A 304 17.33 -6.09 -23.14
CA VAL A 304 18.75 -6.28 -23.47
C VAL A 304 19.16 -5.30 -24.55
N GLY A 305 19.92 -4.28 -24.16
CA GLY A 305 20.38 -3.22 -25.05
C GLY A 305 21.78 -3.46 -25.62
N ASP A 306 22.25 -2.45 -26.34
CA ASP A 306 23.59 -2.38 -26.96
C ASP A 306 24.54 -1.38 -26.27
N GLY A 307 24.16 -0.88 -25.11
CA GLY A 307 24.88 0.16 -24.35
C GLY A 307 24.35 1.57 -24.62
N THR A 308 23.28 1.72 -25.41
CA THR A 308 22.67 3.02 -25.70
C THR A 308 21.19 3.04 -25.39
N GLY A 309 20.58 4.21 -25.24
CA GLY A 309 19.15 4.41 -25.09
C GLY A 309 18.60 3.92 -23.74
N ILE A 310 17.29 3.69 -23.71
CA ILE A 310 16.51 3.36 -22.50
C ILE A 310 15.79 2.04 -22.72
N GLY A 311 15.94 1.07 -21.80
CA GLY A 311 15.26 -0.21 -21.90
C GLY A 311 13.74 -0.06 -21.70
N LEU A 312 13.32 0.60 -20.60
CA LEU A 312 11.94 0.92 -20.35
C LEU A 312 11.79 2.39 -19.95
N SER A 313 10.91 3.12 -20.64
CA SER A 313 10.58 4.52 -20.35
C SER A 313 9.12 4.65 -19.91
N ALA A 314 8.89 5.08 -18.67
CA ALA A 314 7.56 5.28 -18.14
C ALA A 314 7.27 6.78 -17.97
N SER A 315 6.13 7.24 -18.49
CA SER A 315 5.52 8.54 -18.21
C SER A 315 4.26 8.45 -17.36
N GLU A 316 3.88 7.25 -16.97
CA GLU A 316 2.77 6.91 -16.07
C GLU A 316 3.25 5.85 -15.04
N GLY A 317 2.39 5.38 -14.15
CA GLY A 317 2.77 4.38 -13.16
C GLY A 317 3.17 3.03 -13.76
N ALA A 318 4.30 2.47 -13.33
CA ALA A 318 4.78 1.16 -13.76
C ALA A 318 5.31 0.34 -12.58
N PHE A 319 4.86 -0.91 -12.49
CA PHE A 319 5.34 -1.88 -11.52
C PHE A 319 6.11 -2.99 -12.25
N LEU A 320 7.40 -3.03 -11.98
CA LEU A 320 8.31 -4.01 -12.56
C LEU A 320 8.52 -5.15 -11.56
N HIS A 321 8.28 -6.37 -11.99
CA HIS A 321 8.46 -7.54 -11.16
C HIS A 321 9.22 -8.63 -11.91
N GLN A 322 10.31 -9.14 -11.31
CA GLN A 322 11.15 -10.19 -11.90
C GLN A 322 11.68 -9.83 -13.31
N CYS A 323 11.87 -8.54 -13.60
CA CYS A 323 12.41 -8.06 -14.87
C CYS A 323 13.94 -8.00 -14.83
N THR A 324 14.55 -8.10 -16.00
CA THR A 324 16.00 -7.92 -16.18
C THR A 324 16.28 -6.79 -17.18
N PHE A 325 17.14 -5.85 -16.80
CA PHE A 325 17.61 -4.74 -17.63
C PHE A 325 19.11 -4.84 -17.76
N GLU A 326 19.58 -5.05 -18.99
CA GLU A 326 20.99 -5.37 -19.24
C GLU A 326 21.55 -4.56 -20.39
N ASN A 327 22.71 -3.93 -20.18
CA ASN A 327 23.49 -3.23 -21.21
C ASN A 327 22.73 -2.09 -21.90
N TRP A 328 22.20 -1.16 -21.13
CA TRP A 328 21.56 0.08 -21.57
C TRP A 328 22.32 1.32 -21.08
N GLU A 329 22.14 2.48 -21.74
CA GLU A 329 22.47 3.74 -21.10
C GLU A 329 21.61 3.93 -19.84
N VAL A 330 20.30 3.68 -19.93
CA VAL A 330 19.39 3.64 -18.78
C VAL A 330 18.54 2.39 -18.83
N GLY A 331 18.63 1.52 -17.82
CA GLY A 331 17.83 0.31 -17.76
C GLY A 331 16.34 0.60 -17.71
N ALA A 332 15.88 1.31 -16.66
CA ALA A 332 14.49 1.78 -16.53
C ALA A 332 14.46 3.25 -16.10
N TYR A 333 13.58 4.02 -16.74
CA TYR A 333 13.41 5.46 -16.54
C TYR A 333 11.97 5.79 -16.15
N GLY A 334 11.81 6.42 -15.00
CA GLY A 334 10.54 7.01 -14.55
C GLY A 334 10.58 8.52 -14.71
N GLY A 335 9.97 9.03 -15.79
CA GLY A 335 9.94 10.46 -16.14
C GLY A 335 8.72 11.20 -15.59
N ASN A 336 8.45 12.36 -16.17
CA ASN A 336 7.40 13.29 -15.76
C ASN A 336 6.04 12.64 -15.53
N GLY A 337 5.55 12.72 -14.29
CA GLY A 337 4.22 12.23 -13.92
C GLY A 337 4.15 10.73 -13.62
N SER A 338 5.26 10.01 -13.76
CA SER A 338 5.32 8.59 -13.49
C SER A 338 5.82 8.27 -12.08
N TRP A 339 5.49 7.08 -11.60
CA TRP A 339 6.31 6.40 -10.60
C TRP A 339 6.64 4.99 -11.09
N VAL A 340 7.84 4.54 -10.77
CA VAL A 340 8.28 3.19 -11.09
C VAL A 340 8.62 2.47 -9.80
N ASN A 341 7.96 1.34 -9.54
CA ASN A 341 8.35 0.38 -8.53
C ASN A 341 9.05 -0.79 -9.21
N ALA A 342 10.06 -1.37 -8.56
CA ALA A 342 10.81 -2.49 -9.11
C ALA A 342 11.12 -3.50 -8.00
N SER A 343 10.47 -4.66 -8.03
CA SER A 343 10.72 -5.73 -7.07
C SER A 343 11.27 -6.96 -7.74
N ASP A 344 12.23 -7.60 -7.08
CA ASP A 344 12.91 -8.82 -7.57
C ASP A 344 13.50 -8.67 -8.99
N CYS A 345 13.86 -7.44 -9.37
CA CYS A 345 14.42 -7.11 -10.66
C CYS A 345 15.94 -7.20 -10.67
N THR A 346 16.52 -7.34 -11.87
CA THR A 346 17.98 -7.28 -12.08
C THR A 346 18.33 -6.14 -13.02
N PHE A 347 19.16 -5.22 -12.57
CA PHE A 347 19.73 -4.14 -13.36
C PHE A 347 21.24 -4.39 -13.45
N ARG A 348 21.74 -4.70 -14.66
CA ARG A 348 23.12 -5.14 -14.83
C ARG A 348 23.81 -4.50 -16.03
N GLY A 349 25.01 -3.96 -15.80
CA GLY A 349 25.86 -3.45 -16.87
C GLY A 349 25.30 -2.25 -17.61
N ASN A 350 24.42 -1.46 -16.95
CA ASN A 350 23.89 -0.22 -17.51
C ASN A 350 24.75 0.98 -17.07
N ASP A 351 24.70 2.09 -17.78
CA ASP A 351 25.28 3.33 -17.23
C ASP A 351 24.48 3.77 -16.02
N VAL A 352 23.11 3.76 -16.10
CA VAL A 352 22.20 3.93 -14.95
C VAL A 352 21.23 2.76 -14.92
N GLY A 353 21.17 2.04 -13.79
CA GLY A 353 20.24 0.91 -13.64
C GLY A 353 18.78 1.37 -13.62
N LEU A 354 18.42 2.15 -12.61
CA LEU A 354 17.08 2.74 -12.44
C LEU A 354 17.20 4.25 -12.24
N TRP A 355 16.50 5.02 -13.06
CA TRP A 355 16.49 6.48 -12.98
C TRP A 355 15.08 7.01 -12.66
N LEU A 356 14.95 7.67 -11.50
CA LEU A 356 13.70 8.28 -11.01
C LEU A 356 13.78 9.80 -11.22
N ASP A 357 13.01 10.33 -12.18
CA ASP A 357 12.99 11.76 -12.56
C ASP A 357 11.56 12.31 -12.72
N ASN A 358 10.71 12.02 -11.74
CA ASN A 358 9.32 12.48 -11.71
C ASN A 358 9.21 13.94 -11.23
N ARG A 359 9.40 14.90 -12.13
CA ARG A 359 9.33 16.35 -11.81
C ARG A 359 7.90 16.90 -11.80
N ALA A 360 6.95 16.21 -12.40
CA ALA A 360 5.58 16.70 -12.54
C ALA A 360 4.67 16.42 -11.33
N GLY A 361 5.20 15.75 -10.29
CA GLY A 361 4.52 15.62 -9.00
C GLY A 361 3.39 14.61 -8.95
N ALA A 362 3.34 13.63 -9.86
CA ALA A 362 2.49 12.46 -9.65
C ALA A 362 2.93 11.76 -8.37
N THR A 363 1.98 11.49 -7.52
CA THR A 363 2.24 10.91 -6.21
C THR A 363 2.22 9.41 -6.28
N CYS A 364 3.20 8.85 -5.64
CA CYS A 364 3.31 7.44 -5.41
C CYS A 364 3.07 7.18 -3.93
N SER A 365 1.99 6.53 -3.59
CA SER A 365 1.82 5.95 -2.27
C SER A 365 2.53 4.60 -2.24
N GLY A 366 3.65 4.52 -1.53
CA GLY A 366 4.40 3.28 -1.37
C GLY A 366 5.34 2.96 -2.54
N THR A 367 6.56 3.44 -2.43
CA THR A 367 7.67 3.02 -3.30
C THR A 367 8.31 1.76 -2.73
N TYR A 368 8.46 0.74 -3.56
CA TYR A 368 9.09 -0.51 -3.16
C TYR A 368 10.03 -1.03 -4.25
N TYR A 369 11.27 -1.32 -3.85
CA TYR A 369 12.33 -1.80 -4.74
C TYR A 369 12.97 -3.10 -4.23
N GLY A 370 12.41 -3.73 -3.20
CA GLY A 370 12.98 -4.86 -2.49
C GLY A 370 13.26 -6.07 -3.36
N GLY A 371 14.25 -6.87 -2.96
CA GLY A 371 14.68 -8.07 -3.67
C GLY A 371 15.46 -7.80 -4.96
N SER A 372 15.60 -6.54 -5.39
CA SER A 372 16.26 -6.20 -6.65
C SER A 372 17.80 -6.23 -6.55
N LEU A 373 18.43 -6.64 -7.64
CA LEU A 373 19.88 -6.68 -7.83
C LEU A 373 20.32 -5.54 -8.74
N TYR A 374 21.22 -4.71 -8.28
CA TYR A 374 21.91 -3.67 -9.06
C TYR A 374 23.38 -4.07 -9.17
N GLU A 375 23.81 -4.50 -10.36
CA GLU A 375 25.12 -5.12 -10.55
C GLU A 375 25.89 -4.50 -11.71
N ASN A 376 27.15 -4.10 -11.46
CA ASN A 376 28.08 -3.60 -12.49
C ASN A 376 27.52 -2.43 -13.32
N ASN A 377 26.66 -1.58 -12.75
CA ASN A 377 26.20 -0.36 -13.39
C ASN A 377 27.17 0.79 -13.12
N GLY A 378 27.16 1.83 -13.95
CA GLY A 378 27.81 3.09 -13.61
C GLY A 378 27.19 3.67 -12.34
N THR A 379 25.87 3.85 -12.35
CA THR A 379 25.04 4.17 -11.16
C THR A 379 23.94 3.13 -11.02
N GLY A 380 23.80 2.51 -9.84
CA GLY A 380 22.74 1.52 -9.59
C GLY A 380 21.36 2.16 -9.66
N VAL A 381 21.13 3.18 -8.83
CA VAL A 381 19.89 3.97 -8.80
C VAL A 381 20.22 5.46 -8.80
N ARG A 382 19.56 6.22 -9.68
CA ARG A 382 19.64 7.67 -9.72
C ARG A 382 18.29 8.31 -9.39
N ILE A 383 18.28 9.26 -8.45
CA ILE A 383 17.09 9.96 -7.98
C ILE A 383 17.26 11.47 -8.19
N ASP A 384 16.70 11.99 -9.28
CA ASP A 384 16.70 13.42 -9.58
C ASP A 384 15.44 14.11 -9.06
N ALA A 385 14.29 13.44 -9.16
CA ALA A 385 13.01 13.93 -8.65
C ALA A 385 12.05 12.77 -8.34
N GLN A 386 11.48 12.77 -7.14
CA GLN A 386 10.40 11.86 -6.74
C GLN A 386 9.55 12.54 -5.65
N PRO A 387 8.87 13.67 -5.96
CA PRO A 387 8.11 14.40 -4.98
C PRO A 387 6.97 13.55 -4.43
N ASN A 388 6.67 13.73 -3.15
CA ASN A 388 5.58 13.07 -2.43
C ASN A 388 5.68 11.53 -2.32
N ALA A 389 6.83 10.95 -2.59
CA ALA A 389 7.04 9.51 -2.50
C ALA A 389 7.16 8.98 -1.05
N GLY A 390 7.17 9.88 -0.06
CA GLY A 390 7.53 9.49 1.30
C GLY A 390 8.96 8.95 1.35
N LYS A 391 9.16 7.87 2.09
CA LYS A 391 10.45 7.19 2.16
C LYS A 391 10.60 6.19 1.03
N LEU A 392 11.67 6.31 0.23
CA LEU A 392 12.00 5.36 -0.84
C LEU A 392 12.57 4.07 -0.23
N ASP A 393 11.89 2.94 -0.41
CA ASP A 393 12.22 1.68 0.26
C ASP A 393 13.05 0.75 -0.64
N PHE A 394 14.36 0.67 -0.35
CA PHE A 394 15.31 -0.24 -0.99
C PHE A 394 15.73 -1.40 -0.08
N ARG A 395 14.99 -1.68 0.98
CA ARG A 395 15.33 -2.80 1.87
C ARG A 395 15.39 -4.12 1.12
N GLY A 396 16.40 -4.93 1.43
CA GLY A 396 16.61 -6.23 0.79
C GLY A 396 17.20 -6.19 -0.61
N CYS A 397 17.55 -5.00 -1.14
CA CYS A 397 18.28 -4.89 -2.40
C CYS A 397 19.73 -5.32 -2.25
N VAL A 398 20.30 -5.78 -3.37
CA VAL A 398 21.72 -6.13 -3.48
C VAL A 398 22.39 -5.15 -4.44
N PHE A 399 23.45 -4.49 -3.99
CA PHE A 399 24.28 -3.60 -4.81
C PHE A 399 25.69 -4.21 -4.91
N ARG A 400 26.15 -4.45 -6.14
CA ARG A 400 27.44 -5.11 -6.39
C ARG A 400 28.16 -4.52 -7.59
N GLY A 401 29.40 -4.10 -7.39
CA GLY A 401 30.28 -3.66 -8.48
C GLY A 401 29.80 -2.40 -9.24
N ASN A 402 28.89 -1.60 -8.70
CA ASN A 402 28.47 -0.34 -9.29
C ASN A 402 29.51 0.75 -9.03
N GLY A 403 29.65 1.72 -9.95
CA GLY A 403 30.45 2.92 -9.73
C GLY A 403 29.88 3.75 -8.55
N GLU A 404 28.55 3.94 -8.53
CA GLU A 404 27.79 4.48 -7.40
C GLU A 404 26.53 3.63 -7.16
N ASN A 405 26.24 3.29 -5.93
CA ASN A 405 25.06 2.46 -5.62
C ASN A 405 23.77 3.26 -5.74
N VAL A 406 23.72 4.46 -5.09
CA VAL A 406 22.54 5.34 -5.11
C VAL A 406 22.98 6.80 -5.19
N GLU A 407 22.75 7.43 -6.33
CA GLU A 407 22.91 8.87 -6.54
C GLU A 407 21.57 9.55 -6.15
N ASN A 408 21.59 10.34 -5.08
CA ASN A 408 20.41 11.05 -4.55
C ASN A 408 20.69 12.54 -4.42
N ALA A 409 20.81 13.23 -5.52
CA ALA A 409 21.13 14.65 -5.56
C ALA A 409 20.03 15.54 -4.95
N ALA A 410 18.79 15.08 -4.96
CA ALA A 410 17.64 15.80 -4.44
C ALA A 410 17.47 15.65 -2.91
N GLY A 411 18.19 14.71 -2.26
CA GLY A 411 18.19 14.53 -0.81
C GLY A 411 16.89 13.93 -0.26
N TYR A 412 16.24 13.07 -1.00
CA TYR A 412 15.06 12.34 -0.52
C TYR A 412 15.40 11.37 0.62
N ASP A 413 14.42 11.06 1.47
CA ASP A 413 14.57 10.00 2.48
C ASP A 413 14.57 8.64 1.80
N VAL A 414 15.69 7.92 1.92
CA VAL A 414 15.91 6.61 1.27
C VAL A 414 16.20 5.57 2.35
N ASP A 415 15.42 4.49 2.37
CA ASP A 415 15.69 3.36 3.24
C ASP A 415 16.69 2.40 2.60
N LEU A 416 17.94 2.49 3.04
CA LEU A 416 19.02 1.59 2.67
C LEU A 416 19.33 0.59 3.81
N THR A 417 18.42 0.41 4.76
CA THR A 417 18.60 -0.61 5.79
C THR A 417 18.43 -2.01 5.18
N GLN A 418 19.19 -2.98 5.68
CA GLN A 418 19.14 -4.37 5.18
C GLN A 418 19.54 -4.54 3.70
N ILE A 419 20.24 -3.58 3.10
CA ILE A 419 20.87 -3.84 1.79
C ILE A 419 22.12 -4.70 1.95
N THR A 420 22.44 -5.44 0.89
CA THR A 420 23.72 -6.15 0.78
C THR A 420 24.62 -5.42 -0.20
N THR A 421 25.79 -4.98 0.26
CA THR A 421 26.81 -4.44 -0.62
C THR A 421 27.96 -5.44 -0.70
N ALA A 422 28.34 -5.88 -1.89
CA ALA A 422 29.51 -6.71 -2.11
C ALA A 422 30.52 -5.92 -2.95
N GLU A 423 31.74 -5.81 -2.46
CA GLU A 423 32.87 -5.39 -3.28
C GLU A 423 33.26 -6.58 -4.19
N ASN A 424 33.73 -6.29 -5.39
CA ASN A 424 34.18 -7.27 -6.40
C ASN A 424 35.33 -8.12 -5.91
#